data_5c716408a1d76285b28d9acb0de4d8c8
#
_entry.id   5c716408a1d76285b28d9acb0de4d8c8
#
_cell.length_a   1.000
_cell.length_b   1.000
_cell.length_c   1.000
_cell.angle_alpha   90.00
_cell.angle_beta   90.00
_cell.angle_gamma   90.00
#
_symmetry.space_group_name_H-M   'P 1'
#
loop_
_entity.id
_entity.type
_entity.pdbx_description
1 polymer ?
#
loop_
_entity_poly.entity_id
_entity_poly.type
_entity_poly.pdbx_seq_one_letter_code
_entity_poly.pdbx_strand_id
1 'polypeptide(L)'
;MSKVIVITSGKGGVGKTTSTANIGAGLARMNKKAVLVDTDIGLRNLDVVMGLENRIIYNLVDVIEGKCRLKQALIKDKKYPELCLLPSAQTRDKDAVTPEQMIELINELRKEFDYILLDCPAGIEQGFKNAIAGADRAIVVTTPEVSAIRDADRIVGLLEANEMKQIDLIVNRLRMDMVKRGEMMKVEDVTDILAVHLIGAVPDDEQIVISTNQGEPLVGSDCLAGKAYANISRRITGEEVPFLDLEVKQGVFGKILELFKK
;
A
#
# COMPACT_ATOMS: atom_id res chain seq x y z
N MET A 1 -14.66 -14.28 -6.76
CA MET A 1 -14.47 -14.27 -5.30
C MET A 1 -13.79 -12.99 -4.91
N SER A 2 -14.25 -12.29 -3.88
CA SER A 2 -13.61 -11.12 -3.30
C SER A 2 -12.22 -11.48 -2.75
N LYS A 3 -11.23 -10.61 -2.93
CA LYS A 3 -9.86 -10.80 -2.43
C LYS A 3 -9.55 -9.77 -1.35
N VAL A 4 -9.09 -10.22 -0.20
CA VAL A 4 -8.67 -9.37 0.91
C VAL A 4 -7.16 -9.36 1.00
N ILE A 5 -6.58 -8.18 0.89
CA ILE A 5 -5.13 -7.98 0.82
C ILE A 5 -4.72 -7.03 1.94
N VAL A 6 -3.91 -7.51 2.87
CA VAL A 6 -3.28 -6.63 3.87
C VAL A 6 -1.99 -6.06 3.31
N ILE A 7 -1.82 -4.75 3.44
CA ILE A 7 -0.58 -4.05 3.07
C ILE A 7 0.12 -3.65 4.36
N THR A 8 1.28 -4.23 4.60
CA THR A 8 2.02 -4.13 5.87
C THR A 8 3.49 -3.82 5.69
N SER A 9 4.17 -3.48 6.78
CA SER A 9 5.63 -3.26 6.80
C SER A 9 6.16 -3.35 8.23
N GLY A 10 7.42 -3.69 8.38
CA GLY A 10 8.09 -3.69 9.68
C GLY A 10 8.44 -2.30 10.21
N LYS A 11 8.55 -1.29 9.32
CA LYS A 11 9.01 0.07 9.67
C LYS A 11 8.00 1.12 9.22
N GLY A 12 7.84 2.17 10.00
CA GLY A 12 7.07 3.35 9.61
C GLY A 12 7.75 4.13 8.47
N GLY A 13 6.96 4.82 7.65
CA GLY A 13 7.47 5.72 6.61
C GLY A 13 7.99 5.04 5.32
N VAL A 14 7.91 3.72 5.18
CA VAL A 14 8.35 3.00 3.95
C VAL A 14 7.36 3.14 2.78
N GLY A 15 6.17 3.73 3.00
CA GLY A 15 5.20 4.03 1.95
C GLY A 15 4.03 3.04 1.85
N LYS A 16 3.65 2.34 2.93
CA LYS A 16 2.45 1.48 2.97
C LYS A 16 1.19 2.19 2.51
N THR A 17 0.79 3.24 3.22
CA THR A 17 -0.43 4.01 2.97
C THR A 17 -0.47 4.57 1.54
N THR A 18 0.67 5.10 1.06
CA THR A 18 0.80 5.55 -0.33
C THR A 18 0.61 4.41 -1.32
N SER A 19 1.18 3.23 -1.03
CA SER A 19 1.02 2.04 -1.87
C SER A 19 -0.43 1.55 -1.84
N THR A 20 -1.08 1.53 -0.67
CA THR A 20 -2.50 1.17 -0.52
C THR A 20 -3.39 2.06 -1.38
N ALA A 21 -3.22 3.38 -1.28
CA ALA A 21 -3.98 4.36 -2.05
C ALA A 21 -3.80 4.18 -3.57
N ASN A 22 -2.55 4.04 -4.02
CA ASN A 22 -2.25 3.89 -5.45
C ASN A 22 -2.71 2.54 -6.02
N ILE A 23 -2.58 1.45 -5.28
CA ILE A 23 -3.06 0.13 -5.70
C ILE A 23 -4.59 0.14 -5.79
N GLY A 24 -5.29 0.69 -4.79
CA GLY A 24 -6.74 0.79 -4.81
C GLY A 24 -7.26 1.62 -5.98
N ALA A 25 -6.67 2.79 -6.22
CA ALA A 25 -6.99 3.61 -7.37
C ALA A 25 -6.66 2.90 -8.71
N GLY A 26 -5.57 2.14 -8.76
CA GLY A 26 -5.19 1.32 -9.92
C GLY A 26 -6.21 0.22 -10.22
N LEU A 27 -6.70 -0.48 -9.21
CA LEU A 27 -7.76 -1.49 -9.34
C LEU A 27 -9.07 -0.86 -9.83
N ALA A 28 -9.45 0.28 -9.25
CA ALA A 28 -10.66 1.01 -9.67
C ALA A 28 -10.59 1.51 -11.12
N ARG A 29 -9.41 1.94 -11.61
CA ARG A 29 -9.17 2.25 -13.04
C ARG A 29 -9.38 1.06 -13.96
N MET A 30 -9.25 -0.15 -13.45
CA MET A 30 -9.53 -1.41 -14.16
C MET A 30 -10.98 -1.87 -13.96
N ASN A 31 -11.88 -0.98 -13.54
CA ASN A 31 -13.29 -1.25 -13.25
C ASN A 31 -13.50 -2.37 -12.21
N LYS A 32 -12.58 -2.51 -11.24
CA LYS A 32 -12.75 -3.39 -10.09
C LYS A 32 -13.32 -2.60 -8.92
N LYS A 33 -14.36 -3.13 -8.29
CA LYS A 33 -14.88 -2.54 -7.05
C LYS A 33 -13.88 -2.75 -5.93
N ALA A 34 -13.26 -1.69 -5.45
CA ALA A 34 -12.25 -1.72 -4.41
C ALA A 34 -12.64 -0.88 -3.21
N VAL A 35 -12.30 -1.36 -2.02
CA VAL A 35 -12.40 -0.59 -0.78
C VAL A 35 -11.05 -0.58 -0.08
N LEU A 36 -10.63 0.59 0.33
CA LEU A 36 -9.49 0.81 1.22
C LEU A 36 -10.01 0.89 2.65
N VAL A 37 -9.43 0.11 3.54
CA VAL A 37 -9.76 0.13 4.97
C VAL A 37 -8.55 0.59 5.73
N ASP A 38 -8.64 1.74 6.35
CA ASP A 38 -7.60 2.25 7.24
C ASP A 38 -7.72 1.55 8.61
N THR A 39 -6.76 0.71 8.96
CA THR A 39 -6.75 0.00 10.23
C THR A 39 -5.78 0.60 11.25
N ASP A 40 -5.17 1.76 10.95
CA ASP A 40 -4.29 2.50 11.86
C ASP A 40 -5.08 3.39 12.82
N ILE A 41 -5.70 2.74 13.82
CA ILE A 41 -6.51 3.40 14.84
C ILE A 41 -5.63 4.35 15.66
N GLY A 42 -6.07 5.62 15.73
CA GLY A 42 -5.36 6.69 16.44
C GLY A 42 -4.51 7.60 15.56
N LEU A 43 -4.02 7.16 14.38
CA LEU A 43 -3.19 8.00 13.51
C LEU A 43 -3.89 8.42 12.22
N ARG A 44 -4.74 7.58 11.64
CA ARG A 44 -5.56 7.86 10.45
C ARG A 44 -4.85 8.75 9.40
N ASN A 45 -4.26 8.12 8.38
CA ASN A 45 -3.50 8.83 7.35
C ASN A 45 -4.00 8.56 5.92
N LEU A 46 -4.76 7.49 5.70
CA LEU A 46 -5.17 7.07 4.37
C LEU A 46 -6.17 8.07 3.73
N ASP A 47 -7.03 8.66 4.54
CA ASP A 47 -7.97 9.70 4.12
C ASP A 47 -7.28 10.98 3.60
N VAL A 48 -6.16 11.37 4.22
CA VAL A 48 -5.35 12.51 3.78
C VAL A 48 -4.69 12.22 2.43
N VAL A 49 -4.11 11.02 2.28
CA VAL A 49 -3.50 10.59 1.00
C VAL A 49 -4.52 10.54 -0.13
N MET A 50 -5.80 10.30 0.19
CA MET A 50 -6.93 10.24 -0.75
C MET A 50 -7.68 11.57 -0.90
N GLY A 51 -7.35 12.62 -0.13
CA GLY A 51 -8.06 13.92 -0.14
C GLY A 51 -9.54 13.80 0.27
N LEU A 52 -9.85 12.88 1.19
CA LEU A 52 -11.20 12.57 1.63
C LEU A 52 -11.46 12.95 3.09
N GLU A 53 -10.50 13.55 3.78
CA GLU A 53 -10.54 13.87 5.23
C GLU A 53 -11.74 14.74 5.63
N ASN A 54 -12.17 15.64 4.75
CA ASN A 54 -13.31 16.54 5.01
C ASN A 54 -14.68 15.90 4.75
N ARG A 55 -14.75 14.61 4.37
CA ARG A 55 -15.98 13.89 4.05
C ARG A 55 -16.35 12.83 5.09
N ILE A 56 -15.56 12.70 6.13
CA ILE A 56 -15.71 11.66 7.15
C ILE A 56 -16.78 12.08 8.16
N ILE A 57 -17.83 11.26 8.28
CA ILE A 57 -18.87 11.39 9.28
C ILE A 57 -18.76 10.23 10.28
N TYR A 58 -18.58 9.03 9.78
CA TYR A 58 -18.42 7.80 10.54
C TYR A 58 -17.13 7.09 10.14
N ASN A 59 -16.63 6.23 11.00
CA ASN A 59 -15.40 5.49 10.84
C ASN A 59 -15.60 3.98 11.13
N LEU A 60 -14.55 3.20 10.94
CA LEU A 60 -14.52 1.76 11.16
C LEU A 60 -15.03 1.36 12.56
N VAL A 61 -14.61 2.07 13.62
CA VAL A 61 -15.01 1.76 14.99
C VAL A 61 -16.51 2.05 15.21
N ASP A 62 -17.04 3.11 14.60
CA ASP A 62 -18.49 3.41 14.69
C ASP A 62 -19.35 2.32 14.03
N VAL A 63 -18.84 1.68 12.95
CA VAL A 63 -19.53 0.52 12.33
C VAL A 63 -19.49 -0.67 13.28
N ILE A 64 -18.34 -0.99 13.85
CA ILE A 64 -18.15 -2.14 14.76
C ILE A 64 -18.97 -1.98 16.05
N GLU A 65 -19.06 -0.76 16.57
CA GLU A 65 -19.90 -0.44 17.75
C GLU A 65 -21.41 -0.37 17.41
N GLY A 66 -21.81 -0.54 16.15
CA GLY A 66 -23.21 -0.49 15.72
C GLY A 66 -23.84 0.91 15.72
N LYS A 67 -23.03 1.98 15.79
CA LYS A 67 -23.50 3.37 15.76
C LYS A 67 -24.01 3.79 14.38
N CYS A 68 -23.51 3.14 13.34
CA CYS A 68 -23.93 3.35 11.96
C CYS A 68 -23.87 2.06 11.16
N ARG A 69 -24.57 2.03 10.02
CA ARG A 69 -24.43 0.94 9.04
C ARG A 69 -23.15 1.14 8.23
N LEU A 70 -22.53 0.05 7.78
CA LEU A 70 -21.32 0.07 6.95
C LEU A 70 -21.42 1.08 5.79
N LYS A 71 -22.52 1.09 5.05
CA LYS A 71 -22.74 2.02 3.92
C LYS A 71 -22.71 3.50 4.29
N GLN A 72 -22.93 3.85 5.54
CA GLN A 72 -22.88 5.24 6.00
C GLN A 72 -21.46 5.69 6.34
N ALA A 73 -20.56 4.74 6.65
CA ALA A 73 -19.15 5.00 6.92
C ALA A 73 -18.28 4.94 5.65
N LEU A 74 -18.76 4.29 4.58
CA LEU A 74 -18.06 4.21 3.32
C LEU A 74 -18.09 5.55 2.59
N ILE A 75 -16.91 6.06 2.24
CA ILE A 75 -16.72 7.30 1.48
C ILE A 75 -16.33 6.94 0.06
N LYS A 76 -17.18 7.29 -0.90
CA LYS A 76 -16.89 7.07 -2.32
C LYS A 76 -15.87 8.09 -2.82
N ASP A 77 -14.85 7.63 -3.54
CA ASP A 77 -13.85 8.50 -4.16
C ASP A 77 -14.47 9.40 -5.24
N LYS A 78 -13.89 10.60 -5.41
CA LYS A 78 -14.40 11.59 -6.39
C LYS A 78 -13.98 11.27 -7.83
N LYS A 79 -12.76 10.75 -7.98
CA LYS A 79 -12.11 10.51 -9.28
C LYS A 79 -12.29 9.07 -9.75
N TYR A 80 -12.36 8.14 -8.80
CA TYR A 80 -12.46 6.70 -9.06
C TYR A 80 -13.79 6.14 -8.54
N PRO A 81 -14.86 6.09 -9.38
CA PRO A 81 -16.21 5.72 -8.94
C PRO A 81 -16.33 4.33 -8.29
N GLU A 82 -15.43 3.41 -8.65
CA GLU A 82 -15.39 2.05 -8.11
C GLU A 82 -14.52 1.93 -6.84
N LEU A 83 -13.99 3.06 -6.32
CA LEU A 83 -13.18 3.10 -5.11
C LEU A 83 -13.95 3.70 -3.94
N CYS A 84 -13.93 3.01 -2.81
CA CYS A 84 -14.40 3.52 -1.52
C CYS A 84 -13.28 3.52 -0.48
N LEU A 85 -13.43 4.38 0.52
CA LEU A 85 -12.60 4.41 1.72
C LEU A 85 -13.48 4.14 2.94
N LEU A 86 -13.05 3.24 3.82
CA LEU A 86 -13.52 3.11 5.18
C LEU A 86 -12.43 3.67 6.11
N PRO A 87 -12.61 4.87 6.68
CA PRO A 87 -11.58 5.52 7.47
C PRO A 87 -11.46 4.92 8.87
N SER A 88 -10.28 5.04 9.46
CA SER A 88 -10.02 4.71 10.85
C SER A 88 -10.54 5.78 11.81
N ALA A 89 -10.55 5.46 13.11
CA ALA A 89 -10.88 6.40 14.18
C ALA A 89 -9.64 7.16 14.66
N GLN A 90 -9.73 8.48 14.87
CA GLN A 90 -8.60 9.30 15.36
C GLN A 90 -8.46 9.29 16.89
N THR A 91 -9.58 9.13 17.61
CA THR A 91 -9.65 9.37 19.07
C THR A 91 -10.01 8.11 19.85
N ARG A 92 -9.64 6.94 19.33
CA ARG A 92 -9.89 5.65 19.95
C ARG A 92 -8.58 4.94 20.26
N ASP A 93 -8.62 4.09 21.28
CA ASP A 93 -7.50 3.23 21.62
C ASP A 93 -7.32 2.13 20.56
N LYS A 94 -6.08 1.69 20.38
CA LYS A 94 -5.73 0.64 19.39
C LYS A 94 -6.43 -0.70 19.67
N ASP A 95 -6.86 -0.91 20.91
CA ASP A 95 -7.58 -2.11 21.37
C ASP A 95 -9.10 -2.01 21.21
N ALA A 96 -9.62 -0.92 20.59
CA ALA A 96 -11.05 -0.72 20.36
C ALA A 96 -11.68 -1.75 19.39
N VAL A 97 -10.85 -2.52 18.70
CA VAL A 97 -11.27 -3.52 17.70
C VAL A 97 -10.55 -4.84 17.97
N THR A 98 -11.30 -5.95 17.90
CA THR A 98 -10.74 -7.31 18.00
C THR A 98 -10.57 -7.96 16.62
N PRO A 99 -9.74 -9.01 16.50
CA PRO A 99 -9.61 -9.79 15.27
C PRO A 99 -10.95 -10.35 14.76
N GLU A 100 -11.81 -10.83 15.66
CA GLU A 100 -13.12 -11.39 15.32
C GLU A 100 -14.04 -10.33 14.70
N GLN A 101 -14.05 -9.13 15.29
CA GLN A 101 -14.82 -8.00 14.76
C GLN A 101 -14.31 -7.55 13.38
N MET A 102 -13.00 -7.60 13.15
CA MET A 102 -12.42 -7.33 11.83
C MET A 102 -12.85 -8.39 10.81
N ILE A 103 -12.87 -9.66 11.17
CA ILE A 103 -13.34 -10.76 10.31
C ILE A 103 -14.81 -10.54 9.92
N GLU A 104 -15.68 -10.17 10.87
CA GLU A 104 -17.10 -9.89 10.61
C GLU A 104 -17.27 -8.71 9.64
N LEU A 105 -16.55 -7.60 9.87
CA LEU A 105 -16.56 -6.44 8.99
C LEU A 105 -16.08 -6.78 7.58
N ILE A 106 -14.97 -7.52 7.46
CA ILE A 106 -14.43 -7.97 6.18
C ILE A 106 -15.44 -8.86 5.44
N ASN A 107 -16.14 -9.76 6.15
CA ASN A 107 -17.16 -10.62 5.56
C ASN A 107 -18.36 -9.82 5.03
N GLU A 108 -18.68 -8.69 5.64
CA GLU A 108 -19.69 -7.77 5.12
C GLU A 108 -19.19 -7.06 3.86
N LEU A 109 -17.96 -6.55 3.86
CA LEU A 109 -17.33 -5.91 2.70
C LEU A 109 -17.19 -6.86 1.49
N ARG A 110 -16.91 -8.14 1.72
CA ARG A 110 -16.80 -9.16 0.67
C ARG A 110 -18.06 -9.31 -0.19
N LYS A 111 -19.22 -8.90 0.32
CA LYS A 111 -20.48 -8.97 -0.40
C LYS A 111 -20.62 -7.90 -1.49
N GLU A 112 -19.86 -6.79 -1.38
CA GLU A 112 -20.01 -5.61 -2.24
C GLU A 112 -18.76 -5.32 -3.09
N PHE A 113 -17.56 -5.76 -2.66
CA PHE A 113 -16.28 -5.41 -3.28
C PHE A 113 -15.52 -6.60 -3.84
N ASP A 114 -14.86 -6.39 -4.97
CA ASP A 114 -13.95 -7.38 -5.58
C ASP A 114 -12.61 -7.43 -4.83
N TYR A 115 -12.14 -6.28 -4.34
CA TYR A 115 -10.88 -6.12 -3.62
C TYR A 115 -11.08 -5.30 -2.35
N ILE A 116 -10.57 -5.82 -1.24
CA ILE A 116 -10.53 -5.16 0.07
C ILE A 116 -9.06 -5.00 0.42
N LEU A 117 -8.58 -3.77 0.51
CA LEU A 117 -7.19 -3.44 0.83
C LEU A 117 -7.14 -2.91 2.25
N LEU A 118 -6.45 -3.62 3.15
CA LEU A 118 -6.29 -3.23 4.55
C LEU A 118 -4.95 -2.52 4.72
N ASP A 119 -4.98 -1.20 4.98
CA ASP A 119 -3.78 -0.43 5.33
C ASP A 119 -3.43 -0.70 6.79
N CYS A 120 -2.44 -1.54 7.01
CA CYS A 120 -2.04 -2.00 8.32
C CYS A 120 -1.16 -0.95 9.03
N PRO A 121 -1.28 -0.72 10.35
CA PRO A 121 -0.31 0.09 11.07
C PRO A 121 1.11 -0.49 10.98
N ALA A 122 2.12 0.34 11.20
CA ALA A 122 3.50 -0.14 11.25
C ALA A 122 3.75 -0.97 12.51
N GLY A 123 4.58 -2.01 12.39
CA GLY A 123 4.97 -2.85 13.53
C GLY A 123 4.13 -4.13 13.66
N ILE A 124 4.15 -4.73 14.84
CA ILE A 124 3.69 -6.10 15.11
C ILE A 124 2.65 -6.18 16.25
N GLU A 125 2.15 -5.02 16.67
CA GLU A 125 1.24 -4.90 17.80
C GLU A 125 -0.20 -5.36 17.44
N GLN A 126 -1.17 -5.07 18.32
CA GLN A 126 -2.58 -5.49 18.15
C GLN A 126 -3.17 -5.08 16.80
N GLY A 127 -2.86 -3.87 16.29
CA GLY A 127 -3.33 -3.42 14.99
C GLY A 127 -2.89 -4.31 13.82
N PHE A 128 -1.66 -4.85 13.88
CA PHE A 128 -1.18 -5.83 12.92
C PHE A 128 -2.01 -7.13 12.98
N LYS A 129 -2.25 -7.66 14.19
CA LYS A 129 -3.05 -8.89 14.37
C LYS A 129 -4.47 -8.71 13.83
N ASN A 130 -5.09 -7.57 14.10
CA ASN A 130 -6.43 -7.24 13.59
C ASN A 130 -6.44 -7.19 12.05
N ALA A 131 -5.44 -6.54 11.45
CA ALA A 131 -5.38 -6.38 9.99
C ALA A 131 -5.16 -7.71 9.24
N ILE A 132 -4.37 -8.65 9.80
CA ILE A 132 -4.11 -9.94 9.15
C ILE A 132 -5.21 -10.98 9.35
N ALA A 133 -6.06 -10.83 10.37
CA ALA A 133 -7.01 -11.87 10.80
C ALA A 133 -8.01 -12.31 9.73
N GLY A 134 -8.40 -11.41 8.81
CA GLY A 134 -9.34 -11.72 7.73
C GLY A 134 -8.73 -11.66 6.33
N ALA A 135 -7.41 -11.51 6.22
CA ALA A 135 -6.73 -11.33 4.95
C ALA A 135 -6.44 -12.68 4.25
N ASP A 136 -6.62 -12.69 2.92
CA ASP A 136 -6.29 -13.86 2.07
C ASP A 136 -4.83 -13.82 1.60
N ARG A 137 -4.24 -12.62 1.56
CA ARG A 137 -2.93 -12.32 0.98
C ARG A 137 -2.30 -11.14 1.71
N ALA A 138 -0.99 -11.13 1.83
CA ALA A 138 -0.24 -10.00 2.36
C ALA A 138 0.70 -9.41 1.31
N ILE A 139 0.85 -8.09 1.33
CA ILE A 139 1.87 -7.36 0.58
C ILE A 139 2.77 -6.65 1.59
N VAL A 140 4.02 -7.05 1.65
CA VAL A 140 5.03 -6.42 2.49
C VAL A 140 5.67 -5.29 1.69
N VAL A 141 5.63 -4.07 2.22
CA VAL A 141 6.29 -2.90 1.62
C VAL A 141 7.56 -2.61 2.41
N THR A 142 8.70 -2.55 1.73
CA THR A 142 9.98 -2.20 2.33
C THR A 142 10.76 -1.22 1.45
N THR A 143 11.81 -0.63 2.00
CA THR A 143 12.81 0.14 1.25
C THR A 143 14.12 -0.65 1.19
N PRO A 144 15.00 -0.43 0.19
CA PRO A 144 16.26 -1.16 0.03
C PRO A 144 17.34 -0.68 1.02
N GLU A 145 16.96 -0.51 2.28
CA GLU A 145 17.80 -0.15 3.41
C GLU A 145 17.92 -1.33 4.37
N VAL A 146 19.13 -1.62 4.86
CA VAL A 146 19.42 -2.78 5.73
C VAL A 146 18.45 -2.89 6.91
N SER A 147 18.17 -1.76 7.58
CA SER A 147 17.24 -1.74 8.73
C SER A 147 15.81 -2.08 8.33
N ALA A 148 15.33 -1.54 7.19
CA ALA A 148 13.97 -1.79 6.70
C ALA A 148 13.79 -3.24 6.25
N ILE A 149 14.82 -3.84 5.64
CA ILE A 149 14.81 -5.24 5.21
C ILE A 149 14.78 -6.18 6.43
N ARG A 150 15.58 -5.90 7.48
CA ARG A 150 15.52 -6.67 8.73
C ARG A 150 14.14 -6.64 9.38
N ASP A 151 13.51 -5.46 9.40
CA ASP A 151 12.17 -5.33 9.95
C ASP A 151 11.12 -6.02 9.05
N ALA A 152 11.31 -6.00 7.72
CA ALA A 152 10.45 -6.71 6.77
C ALA A 152 10.57 -8.24 6.91
N ASP A 153 11.77 -8.77 7.09
CA ASP A 153 12.03 -10.19 7.35
C ASP A 153 11.26 -10.69 8.59
N ARG A 154 11.27 -9.89 9.65
CA ARG A 154 10.47 -10.18 10.84
C ARG A 154 8.97 -10.22 10.57
N ILE A 155 8.46 -9.32 9.72
CA ILE A 155 7.04 -9.32 9.31
C ILE A 155 6.73 -10.57 8.49
N VAL A 156 7.59 -10.95 7.53
CA VAL A 156 7.42 -12.17 6.74
C VAL A 156 7.31 -13.39 7.65
N GLY A 157 8.24 -13.56 8.59
CA GLY A 157 8.19 -14.68 9.55
C GLY A 157 6.93 -14.68 10.42
N LEU A 158 6.40 -13.51 10.80
CA LEU A 158 5.13 -13.43 11.54
C LEU A 158 3.92 -13.76 10.66
N LEU A 159 3.90 -13.36 9.39
CA LEU A 159 2.85 -13.71 8.45
C LEU A 159 2.82 -15.23 8.20
N GLU A 160 4.00 -15.84 8.02
CA GLU A 160 4.14 -17.30 7.87
C GLU A 160 3.66 -18.06 9.13
N ALA A 161 4.05 -17.57 10.32
CA ALA A 161 3.61 -18.15 11.59
C ALA A 161 2.08 -18.03 11.81
N ASN A 162 1.42 -17.08 11.13
CA ASN A 162 -0.04 -16.94 11.10
C ASN A 162 -0.67 -17.60 9.85
N GLU A 163 0.03 -18.53 9.21
CA GLU A 163 -0.45 -19.33 8.09
C GLU A 163 -0.90 -18.52 6.85
N MET A 164 -0.32 -17.32 6.66
CA MET A 164 -0.58 -16.49 5.49
C MET A 164 -0.10 -17.20 4.22
N LYS A 165 -1.02 -17.61 3.36
CA LYS A 165 -0.72 -18.49 2.21
C LYS A 165 0.03 -17.78 1.07
N GLN A 166 -0.20 -16.49 0.92
CA GLN A 166 0.43 -15.70 -0.13
C GLN A 166 1.01 -14.42 0.47
N ILE A 167 2.33 -14.28 0.36
CA ILE A 167 3.07 -13.11 0.78
C ILE A 167 3.84 -12.59 -0.41
N ASP A 168 3.64 -11.31 -0.73
CA ASP A 168 4.30 -10.63 -1.84
C ASP A 168 5.07 -9.41 -1.33
N LEU A 169 6.01 -8.95 -2.15
CA LEU A 169 6.93 -7.86 -1.84
C LEU A 169 6.75 -6.68 -2.80
N ILE A 170 6.74 -5.48 -2.24
CA ILE A 170 7.00 -4.23 -2.96
C ILE A 170 8.27 -3.60 -2.39
N VAL A 171 9.27 -3.40 -3.25
CA VAL A 171 10.47 -2.62 -2.93
C VAL A 171 10.20 -1.17 -3.34
N ASN A 172 10.09 -0.28 -2.36
CA ASN A 172 9.74 1.13 -2.56
C ASN A 172 10.94 2.06 -2.37
N ARG A 173 10.86 3.29 -2.89
CA ARG A 173 11.90 4.33 -2.81
C ARG A 173 13.25 3.89 -3.39
N LEU A 174 13.21 3.16 -4.49
CA LEU A 174 14.42 2.69 -5.17
C LEU A 174 15.10 3.85 -5.88
N ARG A 175 16.38 4.06 -5.58
CA ARG A 175 17.23 5.09 -6.21
C ARG A 175 18.30 4.43 -7.07
N MET A 176 18.06 4.39 -8.38
CA MET A 176 18.94 3.71 -9.33
C MET A 176 20.34 4.31 -9.39
N ASP A 177 20.49 5.60 -9.13
CA ASP A 177 21.79 6.26 -9.01
C ASP A 177 22.62 5.70 -7.85
N MET A 178 22.01 5.46 -6.69
CA MET A 178 22.65 4.84 -5.52
C MET A 178 22.93 3.36 -5.73
N VAL A 179 22.00 2.63 -6.37
CA VAL A 179 22.21 1.21 -6.73
C VAL A 179 23.44 1.06 -7.63
N LYS A 180 23.59 1.90 -8.66
CA LYS A 180 24.75 1.89 -9.56
C LYS A 180 26.08 2.16 -8.87
N ARG A 181 26.08 2.97 -7.82
CA ARG A 181 27.29 3.25 -7.01
C ARG A 181 27.55 2.20 -5.92
N GLY A 182 26.66 1.20 -5.76
CA GLY A 182 26.77 0.20 -4.69
C GLY A 182 26.43 0.75 -3.28
N GLU A 183 25.75 1.89 -3.21
CA GLU A 183 25.34 2.56 -1.97
C GLU A 183 23.93 2.16 -1.52
N MET A 184 23.18 1.45 -2.36
CA MET A 184 21.84 0.93 -2.09
C MET A 184 21.74 -0.49 -2.64
N MET A 185 21.04 -1.37 -1.92
CA MET A 185 20.81 -2.74 -2.36
C MET A 185 20.00 -2.78 -3.66
N LYS A 186 20.29 -3.76 -4.50
CA LYS A 186 19.47 -4.07 -5.68
C LYS A 186 18.17 -4.74 -5.25
N VAL A 187 17.19 -4.71 -6.14
CA VAL A 187 15.88 -5.37 -5.90
C VAL A 187 16.09 -6.88 -5.75
N GLU A 188 16.97 -7.47 -6.54
CA GLU A 188 17.30 -8.89 -6.50
C GLU A 188 17.87 -9.29 -5.14
N ASP A 189 18.81 -8.49 -4.59
CA ASP A 189 19.41 -8.75 -3.26
C ASP A 189 18.32 -8.74 -2.15
N VAL A 190 17.37 -7.78 -2.24
CA VAL A 190 16.25 -7.69 -1.28
C VAL A 190 15.33 -8.90 -1.40
N THR A 191 15.03 -9.32 -2.62
CA THR A 191 14.17 -10.48 -2.91
C THR A 191 14.82 -11.78 -2.43
N ASP A 192 16.12 -11.95 -2.63
CA ASP A 192 16.88 -13.12 -2.19
C ASP A 192 16.91 -13.23 -0.65
N ILE A 193 17.08 -12.08 0.04
CA ILE A 193 17.09 -12.05 1.52
C ILE A 193 15.72 -12.40 2.09
N LEU A 194 14.65 -11.83 1.55
CA LEU A 194 13.31 -12.00 2.09
C LEU A 194 12.63 -13.30 1.60
N ALA A 195 13.11 -13.90 0.53
CA ALA A 195 12.61 -15.12 -0.09
C ALA A 195 11.09 -15.13 -0.38
N VAL A 196 10.53 -13.94 -0.72
CA VAL A 196 9.11 -13.76 -1.06
C VAL A 196 8.95 -13.23 -2.49
N HIS A 197 7.79 -13.48 -3.08
CA HIS A 197 7.52 -13.11 -4.47
C HIS A 197 7.45 -11.58 -4.65
N LEU A 198 8.28 -11.03 -5.55
CA LEU A 198 8.26 -9.62 -5.92
C LEU A 198 7.07 -9.32 -6.84
N ILE A 199 6.21 -8.37 -6.46
CA ILE A 199 5.14 -7.87 -7.33
C ILE A 199 5.43 -6.48 -7.90
N GLY A 200 6.42 -5.78 -7.37
CA GLY A 200 6.81 -4.47 -7.92
C GLY A 200 7.96 -3.81 -7.23
N ALA A 201 8.65 -2.96 -8.00
CA ALA A 201 9.62 -1.99 -7.50
C ALA A 201 9.15 -0.59 -7.89
N VAL A 202 9.14 0.32 -6.92
CA VAL A 202 8.69 1.71 -7.09
C VAL A 202 9.88 2.63 -6.89
N PRO A 203 10.23 3.47 -7.87
CA PRO A 203 11.33 4.42 -7.73
C PRO A 203 11.01 5.50 -6.70
N ASP A 204 12.05 6.10 -6.13
CA ASP A 204 11.95 7.34 -5.36
C ASP A 204 11.65 8.48 -6.34
N ASP A 205 10.43 9.01 -6.29
CA ASP A 205 9.90 9.96 -7.26
C ASP A 205 9.24 11.12 -6.50
N GLU A 206 9.66 12.34 -6.74
CA GLU A 206 9.11 13.55 -6.10
C GLU A 206 7.59 13.71 -6.37
N GLN A 207 7.10 13.19 -7.51
CA GLN A 207 5.69 13.23 -7.85
C GLN A 207 4.83 12.49 -6.83
N ILE A 208 5.38 11.51 -6.10
CA ILE A 208 4.68 10.85 -5.00
C ILE A 208 4.35 11.86 -3.88
N VAL A 209 5.31 12.68 -3.51
CA VAL A 209 5.11 13.70 -2.46
C VAL A 209 4.11 14.75 -2.91
N ILE A 210 4.25 15.22 -4.15
CA ILE A 210 3.36 16.22 -4.75
C ILE A 210 1.91 15.70 -4.77
N SER A 211 1.69 14.50 -5.30
CA SER A 211 0.36 13.90 -5.43
C SER A 211 -0.26 13.61 -4.06
N THR A 212 0.53 13.11 -3.10
CA THR A 212 0.07 12.88 -1.72
C THR A 212 -0.38 14.18 -1.06
N ASN A 213 0.38 15.28 -1.22
CA ASN A 213 0.01 16.58 -0.68
C ASN A 213 -1.25 17.18 -1.35
N GLN A 214 -1.56 16.75 -2.56
CA GLN A 214 -2.78 17.12 -3.28
C GLN A 214 -3.97 16.23 -2.92
N GLY A 215 -3.75 15.14 -2.15
CA GLY A 215 -4.78 14.15 -1.85
C GLY A 215 -5.21 13.34 -3.07
N GLU A 216 -4.31 13.11 -4.02
CA GLU A 216 -4.59 12.35 -5.24
C GLU A 216 -3.57 11.23 -5.45
N PRO A 217 -4.01 9.96 -5.56
CA PRO A 217 -3.12 8.87 -6.00
C PRO A 217 -2.55 9.16 -7.39
N LEU A 218 -1.23 8.95 -7.55
CA LEU A 218 -0.54 9.26 -8.81
C LEU A 218 -0.64 8.13 -9.86
N VAL A 219 -1.24 7.00 -9.53
CA VAL A 219 -1.40 5.88 -10.46
C VAL A 219 -2.07 6.32 -11.76
N GLY A 220 -1.46 5.94 -12.90
CA GLY A 220 -1.92 6.34 -14.23
C GLY A 220 -1.38 7.70 -14.70
N SER A 221 -0.51 8.35 -13.94
CA SER A 221 0.35 9.42 -14.44
C SER A 221 1.50 8.85 -15.29
N ASP A 222 2.16 9.70 -16.07
CA ASP A 222 3.25 9.30 -16.96
C ASP A 222 4.60 9.09 -16.24
N CYS A 223 4.71 9.47 -14.96
CA CYS A 223 5.92 9.26 -14.18
C CYS A 223 6.19 7.77 -13.91
N LEU A 224 7.44 7.43 -13.62
CA LEU A 224 7.84 6.02 -13.41
C LEU A 224 7.12 5.38 -12.22
N ALA A 225 6.94 6.11 -11.13
CA ALA A 225 6.22 5.61 -9.96
C ALA A 225 4.74 5.33 -10.26
N GLY A 226 4.06 6.21 -11.03
CA GLY A 226 2.68 6.00 -11.47
C GLY A 226 2.53 4.76 -12.34
N LYS A 227 3.46 4.54 -13.27
CA LYS A 227 3.51 3.32 -14.11
C LYS A 227 3.81 2.08 -13.27
N ALA A 228 4.70 2.17 -12.26
CA ALA A 228 5.00 1.07 -11.36
C ALA A 228 3.75 0.62 -10.59
N TYR A 229 3.00 1.55 -9.99
CA TYR A 229 1.75 1.22 -9.29
C TYR A 229 0.67 0.67 -10.23
N ALA A 230 0.56 1.18 -11.46
CA ALA A 230 -0.36 0.62 -12.45
C ALA A 230 -0.01 -0.86 -12.77
N ASN A 231 1.27 -1.17 -12.96
CA ASN A 231 1.73 -2.54 -13.22
C ASN A 231 1.57 -3.45 -12.00
N ILE A 232 1.78 -2.94 -10.76
CA ILE A 232 1.49 -3.68 -9.53
C ILE A 232 0.01 -4.03 -9.47
N SER A 233 -0.89 -3.09 -9.73
CA SER A 233 -2.34 -3.32 -9.72
C SER A 233 -2.75 -4.39 -10.75
N ARG A 234 -2.15 -4.39 -11.94
CA ARG A 234 -2.37 -5.42 -12.98
C ARG A 234 -1.90 -6.81 -12.50
N ARG A 235 -0.70 -6.90 -11.89
CA ARG A 235 -0.20 -8.18 -11.34
C ARG A 235 -1.08 -8.72 -10.21
N ILE A 236 -1.66 -7.84 -9.40
CA ILE A 236 -2.62 -8.23 -8.35
C ILE A 236 -3.88 -8.87 -8.96
N THR A 237 -4.30 -8.44 -10.15
CA THR A 237 -5.43 -9.07 -10.86
C THR A 237 -5.07 -10.39 -11.56
N GLY A 238 -3.79 -10.74 -11.61
CA GLY A 238 -3.28 -11.97 -12.24
C GLY A 238 -2.76 -11.78 -13.66
N GLU A 239 -2.59 -10.52 -14.11
CA GLU A 239 -1.96 -10.27 -15.40
C GLU A 239 -0.43 -10.45 -15.32
N GLU A 240 0.14 -11.10 -16.32
CA GLU A 240 1.59 -11.15 -16.50
C GLU A 240 2.07 -9.84 -17.11
N VAL A 241 2.76 -9.03 -16.31
CA VAL A 241 3.29 -7.72 -16.73
C VAL A 241 4.79 -7.67 -16.48
N PRO A 242 5.62 -7.36 -17.48
CA PRO A 242 7.06 -7.18 -17.30
C PRO A 242 7.37 -6.10 -16.26
N PHE A 243 8.45 -6.26 -15.50
CA PHE A 243 8.95 -5.19 -14.63
C PHE A 243 9.40 -4.00 -15.48
N LEU A 244 9.20 -2.80 -14.92
CA LEU A 244 9.67 -1.58 -15.57
C LEU A 244 11.19 -1.50 -15.51
N ASP A 245 11.80 -1.05 -16.62
CA ASP A 245 13.16 -0.56 -16.58
C ASP A 245 13.17 0.79 -15.85
N LEU A 246 13.70 0.78 -14.64
CA LEU A 246 13.81 1.97 -13.77
C LEU A 246 15.09 2.77 -14.04
N GLU A 247 15.95 2.33 -14.99
CA GLU A 247 17.10 3.11 -15.40
C GLU A 247 16.64 4.37 -16.16
N VAL A 248 16.76 5.52 -15.53
CA VAL A 248 16.59 6.80 -16.21
C VAL A 248 17.68 6.87 -17.30
N LYS A 249 17.28 6.76 -18.56
CA LYS A 249 18.16 7.18 -19.66
C LYS A 249 18.39 8.68 -19.43
N GLN A 250 19.58 9.03 -18.96
CA GLN A 250 20.01 10.43 -18.98
C GLN A 250 19.83 10.91 -20.42
N GLY A 251 18.85 11.78 -20.62
CA GLY A 251 18.62 12.41 -21.92
C GLY A 251 19.95 13.07 -22.37
N VAL A 252 20.15 13.20 -23.66
CA VAL A 252 21.35 13.79 -24.27
C VAL A 252 21.79 15.10 -23.59
N PHE A 253 20.87 15.83 -22.98
CA PHE A 253 21.12 17.06 -22.18
C PHE A 253 21.91 16.83 -20.86
N GLY A 254 21.76 15.69 -20.20
CA GLY A 254 22.52 15.37 -18.98
C GLY A 254 24.00 15.15 -19.25
N LYS A 255 24.36 14.55 -20.40
CA LYS A 255 25.75 14.36 -20.83
C LYS A 255 26.45 15.68 -21.23
N ILE A 256 25.69 16.67 -21.71
CA ILE A 256 26.23 17.99 -22.07
C ILE A 256 26.59 18.80 -20.82
N LEU A 257 25.80 18.70 -19.75
CA LEU A 257 26.09 19.41 -18.49
C LEU A 257 27.29 18.84 -17.73
N GLU A 258 27.62 17.55 -17.85
CA GLU A 258 28.85 16.97 -17.27
C GLU A 258 30.12 17.39 -18.02
N LEU A 259 30.02 17.67 -19.31
CA LEU A 259 31.15 18.17 -20.11
C LEU A 259 31.55 19.63 -19.76
N PHE A 260 30.63 20.40 -19.15
CA PHE A 260 30.92 21.78 -18.74
C PHE A 260 31.29 21.91 -17.23
N LYS A 261 31.43 20.80 -16.50
CA LYS A 261 31.86 20.75 -15.08
C LYS A 261 33.31 20.27 -14.88
N LYS A 262 34.11 20.30 -15.95
CA LYS A 262 35.57 20.08 -15.87
C LYS A 262 36.33 21.39 -15.99
#